data_e3f38f185041a4e5b3e63889606eb272
#
_entry.id   e3f38f185041a4e5b3e63889606eb272
#
_cell.length_a   1.000
_cell.length_b   1.000
_cell.length_c   1.000
_cell.angle_alpha   90.00
_cell.angle_beta   90.00
_cell.angle_gamma   90.00
#
_symmetry.space_group_name_H-M   'P 1'
#
loop_
_entity.id
_entity.type
_entity.pdbx_description
1 polymer ?
#
loop_
_entity_poly.entity_id
_entity_poly.type
_entity_poly.pdbx_seq_one_letter_code
_entity_poly.pdbx_strand_id
1 'polypeptide(L)'
;MKKVAILQSNYIPWKGYFDLISYVDEFIIYDDMQFTTRDWRNRNKIKTPQGLYWLSIPVGSNTNRKIREVLFIDNNWREKHCKVLEANYKKSPFFEEIFSFIKPILMDESLNSLTELNVSLIKSICNYLGILTPITYCWDYGLIEGKTERLVDLCEKSKADVYVSGPAAKDYIDQALFDKSKIQLEWFEYPNYSEYPQLWGEFQHSVSILDLMFNCGKESYKFMRYANATI
;
A
#
# COMPACT_ATOMS: atom_id res chain seq x y z
N MET A 1 -24.48 0.92 0.73
CA MET A 1 -23.71 1.85 1.59
C MET A 1 -22.29 1.89 1.04
N LYS A 2 -21.83 3.06 0.60
CA LYS A 2 -20.49 3.23 0.04
C LYS A 2 -19.43 3.26 1.15
N LYS A 3 -18.50 2.31 1.10
CA LYS A 3 -17.33 2.24 1.99
C LYS A 3 -16.14 2.94 1.35
N VAL A 4 -15.47 3.79 2.10
CA VAL A 4 -14.26 4.49 1.66
C VAL A 4 -13.15 4.28 2.68
N ALA A 5 -11.94 4.00 2.19
CA ALA A 5 -10.72 4.03 3.01
C ALA A 5 -9.81 5.16 2.55
N ILE A 6 -9.19 5.85 3.50
CA ILE A 6 -8.28 6.98 3.26
C ILE A 6 -6.96 6.65 3.93
N LEU A 7 -5.92 6.40 3.14
CA LEU A 7 -4.62 5.97 3.66
C LEU A 7 -3.47 6.45 2.77
N GLN A 8 -2.32 6.70 3.37
CA GLN A 8 -1.12 7.10 2.64
C GLN A 8 -0.61 5.95 1.76
N SER A 9 0.02 6.30 0.63
CA SER A 9 0.69 5.31 -0.20
C SER A 9 1.89 4.70 0.53
N ASN A 10 2.11 3.42 0.31
CA ASN A 10 3.24 2.67 0.87
C ASN A 10 4.04 2.01 -0.25
N TYR A 11 5.35 1.89 -0.06
CA TYR A 11 6.22 1.21 -1.01
C TYR A 11 6.01 -0.30 -0.93
N ILE A 12 5.55 -0.90 -2.05
CA ILE A 12 5.25 -2.34 -2.17
C ILE A 12 4.64 -2.93 -0.89
N PRO A 13 3.45 -2.43 -0.45
CA PRO A 13 2.92 -2.74 0.87
C PRO A 13 2.65 -4.24 1.10
N TRP A 14 2.40 -4.63 2.34
CA TRP A 14 2.04 -5.99 2.70
C TRP A 14 0.62 -6.36 2.27
N LYS A 15 0.27 -7.64 2.28
CA LYS A 15 -1.03 -8.14 1.81
C LYS A 15 -2.25 -7.49 2.48
N GLY A 16 -2.16 -7.13 3.75
CA GLY A 16 -3.26 -6.46 4.46
C GLY A 16 -3.63 -5.08 3.91
N TYR A 17 -2.69 -4.36 3.31
CA TYR A 17 -2.97 -3.10 2.63
C TYR A 17 -3.87 -3.32 1.40
N PHE A 18 -3.60 -4.35 0.60
CA PHE A 18 -4.40 -4.73 -0.56
C PHE A 18 -5.75 -5.33 -0.16
N ASP A 19 -5.78 -6.02 0.98
CA ASP A 19 -7.02 -6.55 1.54
C ASP A 19 -7.96 -5.43 1.98
N LEU A 20 -7.43 -4.33 2.56
CA LEU A 20 -8.20 -3.13 2.83
C LEU A 20 -8.72 -2.48 1.53
N ILE A 21 -7.88 -2.39 0.47
CA ILE A 21 -8.34 -1.87 -0.83
C ILE A 21 -9.49 -2.73 -1.37
N SER A 22 -9.40 -4.06 -1.28
CA SER A 22 -10.45 -4.98 -1.75
C SER A 22 -11.75 -4.88 -0.95
N TYR A 23 -11.69 -4.39 0.27
CA TYR A 23 -12.83 -4.32 1.18
C TYR A 23 -13.73 -3.10 0.96
N VAL A 24 -13.23 -2.07 0.30
CA VAL A 24 -13.93 -0.79 0.14
C VAL A 24 -14.35 -0.53 -1.30
N ASP A 25 -15.34 0.36 -1.46
CA ASP A 25 -15.84 0.76 -2.77
C ASP A 25 -14.97 1.86 -3.41
N GLU A 26 -14.15 2.56 -2.61
CA GLU A 26 -13.16 3.53 -3.08
C GLU A 26 -12.01 3.63 -2.09
N PHE A 27 -10.80 3.72 -2.62
CA PHE A 27 -9.58 3.93 -1.84
C PHE A 27 -8.93 5.27 -2.19
N ILE A 28 -8.83 6.16 -1.20
CA ILE A 28 -8.29 7.52 -1.39
C ILE A 28 -6.85 7.56 -0.90
N ILE A 29 -5.90 7.83 -1.79
CA ILE A 29 -4.48 8.07 -1.45
C ILE A 29 -4.36 9.39 -0.69
N TYR A 30 -3.82 9.33 0.53
CA TYR A 30 -3.77 10.46 1.47
C TYR A 30 -2.36 11.05 1.62
N ASP A 31 -1.69 11.32 0.50
CA ASP A 31 -0.29 11.75 0.48
C ASP A 31 -0.09 13.28 0.62
N ASP A 32 -1.17 14.04 0.89
CA ASP A 32 -1.09 15.45 1.32
C ASP A 32 -0.74 15.60 2.83
N MET A 33 -0.29 14.51 3.44
CA MET A 33 0.18 14.46 4.83
C MET A 33 1.69 14.63 4.91
N GLN A 34 2.15 15.10 6.08
CA GLN A 34 3.58 15.27 6.36
C GLN A 34 4.34 13.95 6.18
N PHE A 35 5.45 14.02 5.48
CA PHE A 35 6.36 12.88 5.33
C PHE A 35 7.06 12.56 6.65
N THR A 36 7.19 11.27 6.96
CA THR A 36 7.93 10.74 8.10
C THR A 36 9.08 9.84 7.63
N THR A 37 10.24 9.93 8.26
CA THR A 37 11.39 9.10 7.91
C THR A 37 11.25 7.69 8.50
N ARG A 38 11.92 6.71 7.88
CA ARG A 38 11.96 5.31 8.34
C ARG A 38 10.58 4.68 8.46
N ASP A 39 9.65 5.08 7.62
CA ASP A 39 8.28 4.62 7.58
C ASP A 39 8.01 3.80 6.30
N TRP A 40 6.87 3.14 6.24
CA TRP A 40 6.44 2.28 5.12
C TRP A 40 6.27 3.04 3.79
N ARG A 41 6.29 4.38 3.80
CA ARG A 41 6.19 5.23 2.61
C ARG A 41 7.31 4.97 1.62
N ASN A 42 8.55 4.86 2.11
CA ASN A 42 9.74 4.73 1.26
C ASN A 42 10.53 3.44 1.47
N ARG A 43 10.02 2.47 2.24
CA ARG A 43 10.69 1.20 2.46
C ARG A 43 9.74 0.07 2.80
N ASN A 44 10.15 -1.16 2.52
CA ASN A 44 9.46 -2.36 2.99
C ASN A 44 10.44 -3.51 3.17
N LYS A 45 9.98 -4.58 3.81
CA LYS A 45 10.77 -5.79 4.06
C LYS A 45 10.49 -6.84 3.01
N ILE A 46 11.53 -7.57 2.65
CA ILE A 46 11.45 -8.83 1.90
C ILE A 46 12.13 -9.93 2.72
N LYS A 47 11.84 -11.18 2.37
CA LYS A 47 12.46 -12.35 2.99
C LYS A 47 13.69 -12.79 2.20
N THR A 48 14.77 -13.10 2.90
CA THR A 48 16.03 -13.55 2.31
C THR A 48 16.56 -14.76 3.09
N PRO A 49 17.57 -15.50 2.59
CA PRO A 49 18.23 -16.57 3.35
C PRO A 49 18.83 -16.12 4.68
N GLN A 50 19.14 -14.83 4.82
CA GLN A 50 19.72 -14.24 6.03
C GLN A 50 18.67 -13.60 6.95
N GLY A 51 17.38 -13.77 6.66
CA GLY A 51 16.26 -13.17 7.38
C GLY A 51 15.62 -12.00 6.63
N LEU A 52 14.97 -11.10 7.36
CA LEU A 52 14.28 -9.96 6.78
C LEU A 52 15.25 -8.88 6.29
N TYR A 53 15.07 -8.42 5.07
CA TYR A 53 15.88 -7.38 4.45
C TYR A 53 15.01 -6.16 4.06
N TRP A 54 15.48 -4.95 4.39
CA TRP A 54 14.81 -3.72 4.03
C TRP A 54 15.19 -3.25 2.62
N LEU A 55 14.21 -3.15 1.74
CA LEU A 55 14.29 -2.35 0.52
C LEU A 55 13.93 -0.92 0.88
N SER A 56 14.86 0.02 0.73
CA SER A 56 14.66 1.43 1.09
C SER A 56 15.01 2.34 -0.08
N ILE A 57 14.08 3.24 -0.42
CA ILE A 57 14.27 4.26 -1.44
C ILE A 57 14.94 5.47 -0.78
N PRO A 58 16.03 6.02 -1.36
CA PRO A 58 16.72 7.19 -0.82
C PRO A 58 15.92 8.47 -1.13
N VAL A 59 15.29 9.02 -0.11
CA VAL A 59 14.46 10.25 -0.20
C VAL A 59 14.95 11.38 0.69
N GLY A 60 16.08 11.22 1.38
CA GLY A 60 16.61 12.19 2.32
C GLY A 60 15.89 12.20 3.66
N SER A 61 16.37 13.07 4.55
CA SER A 61 15.90 13.18 5.93
C SER A 61 14.95 14.37 6.17
N ASN A 62 14.72 15.23 5.16
CA ASN A 62 13.82 16.37 5.30
C ASN A 62 12.38 15.89 5.48
N THR A 63 11.79 16.16 6.64
CA THR A 63 10.39 15.86 6.98
C THR A 63 9.46 17.06 6.83
N ASN A 64 9.99 18.25 6.58
CA ASN A 64 9.17 19.46 6.37
C ASN A 64 8.67 19.54 4.93
N ARG A 65 7.93 18.51 4.51
CA ARG A 65 7.31 18.39 3.18
C ARG A 65 6.19 17.34 3.24
N LYS A 66 5.26 17.42 2.31
CA LYS A 66 4.21 16.43 2.15
C LYS A 66 4.75 15.17 1.46
N ILE A 67 4.10 14.01 1.64
CA ILE A 67 4.50 12.74 0.99
C ILE A 67 4.54 12.93 -0.54
N ARG A 68 3.53 13.59 -1.12
CA ARG A 68 3.45 13.87 -2.56
C ARG A 68 4.56 14.76 -3.12
N GLU A 69 5.29 15.45 -2.25
CA GLU A 69 6.41 16.34 -2.62
C GLU A 69 7.77 15.66 -2.48
N VAL A 70 7.77 14.38 -2.06
CA VAL A 70 8.99 13.62 -1.83
C VAL A 70 9.55 13.12 -3.16
N LEU A 71 10.70 13.63 -3.56
CA LEU A 71 11.47 13.18 -4.72
C LEU A 71 12.60 12.24 -4.29
N PHE A 72 13.09 11.44 -5.21
CA PHE A 72 14.26 10.60 -4.99
C PHE A 72 15.55 11.41 -5.02
N ILE A 73 16.55 11.02 -4.21
CA ILE A 73 17.88 11.67 -4.21
C ILE A 73 18.66 11.26 -5.46
N ASP A 74 18.56 9.99 -5.85
CA ASP A 74 19.22 9.40 -7.01
C ASP A 74 18.39 8.22 -7.54
N ASN A 75 18.80 7.64 -8.66
CA ASN A 75 18.13 6.49 -9.28
C ASN A 75 18.85 5.15 -9.08
N ASN A 76 20.00 5.11 -8.39
CA ASN A 76 20.80 3.88 -8.23
C ASN A 76 20.06 2.78 -7.46
N TRP A 77 19.11 3.17 -6.59
CA TRP A 77 18.30 2.23 -5.84
C TRP A 77 17.43 1.34 -6.74
N ARG A 78 17.03 1.80 -7.93
CA ARG A 78 16.15 1.09 -8.85
C ARG A 78 16.77 -0.24 -9.27
N GLU A 79 17.94 -0.18 -9.86
CA GLU A 79 18.70 -1.37 -10.27
C GLU A 79 19.05 -2.25 -9.08
N LYS A 80 19.45 -1.64 -7.94
CA LYS A 80 19.76 -2.35 -6.71
C LYS A 80 18.57 -3.15 -6.20
N HIS A 81 17.36 -2.56 -6.16
CA HIS A 81 16.15 -3.26 -5.73
C HIS A 81 15.79 -4.42 -6.67
N CYS A 82 15.88 -4.20 -7.98
CA CYS A 82 15.69 -5.28 -8.97
C CYS A 82 16.68 -6.44 -8.75
N LYS A 83 17.96 -6.16 -8.58
CA LYS A 83 18.99 -7.19 -8.30
C LYS A 83 18.73 -7.93 -6.99
N VAL A 84 18.32 -7.23 -5.95
CA VAL A 84 17.99 -7.85 -4.65
C VAL A 84 16.75 -8.74 -4.76
N LEU A 85 15.70 -8.31 -5.45
CA LEU A 85 14.52 -9.13 -5.70
C LEU A 85 14.88 -10.39 -6.51
N GLU A 86 15.62 -10.23 -7.59
CA GLU A 86 16.08 -11.36 -8.42
C GLU A 86 16.92 -12.35 -7.62
N ALA A 87 17.91 -11.88 -6.87
CA ALA A 87 18.79 -12.75 -6.07
C ALA A 87 18.02 -13.58 -5.03
N ASN A 88 16.93 -13.04 -4.47
CA ASN A 88 16.19 -13.69 -3.39
C ASN A 88 14.95 -14.47 -3.84
N TYR A 89 14.35 -14.11 -4.99
CA TYR A 89 13.08 -14.70 -5.42
C TYR A 89 13.11 -15.41 -6.78
N LYS A 90 14.23 -15.41 -7.50
CA LYS A 90 14.36 -16.09 -8.81
C LYS A 90 13.94 -17.57 -8.79
N LYS A 91 14.01 -18.22 -7.64
CA LYS A 91 13.60 -19.62 -7.46
C LYS A 91 12.12 -19.79 -7.14
N SER A 92 11.39 -18.71 -6.91
CA SER A 92 9.94 -18.75 -6.67
C SER A 92 9.19 -19.12 -7.94
N PRO A 93 8.10 -19.90 -7.84
CA PRO A 93 7.38 -20.43 -9.01
C PRO A 93 6.87 -19.37 -9.97
N PHE A 94 6.51 -18.19 -9.47
CA PHE A 94 5.89 -17.12 -10.25
C PHE A 94 6.80 -15.88 -10.38
N PHE A 95 8.10 -16.03 -10.12
CA PHE A 95 9.03 -14.89 -10.16
C PHE A 95 9.01 -14.18 -11.52
N GLU A 96 9.20 -14.92 -12.62
CA GLU A 96 9.29 -14.32 -13.95
C GLU A 96 7.99 -13.60 -14.34
N GLU A 97 6.84 -14.20 -14.04
CA GLU A 97 5.53 -13.61 -14.29
C GLU A 97 5.38 -12.27 -13.58
N ILE A 98 5.60 -12.24 -12.25
CA ILE A 98 5.42 -11.06 -11.42
C ILE A 98 6.50 -10.00 -11.72
N PHE A 99 7.74 -10.44 -11.89
CA PHE A 99 8.86 -9.53 -12.13
C PHE A 99 8.77 -8.85 -13.50
N SER A 100 8.11 -9.49 -14.47
CA SER A 100 7.92 -8.94 -15.82
C SER A 100 7.14 -7.61 -15.82
N PHE A 101 6.24 -7.37 -14.87
CA PHE A 101 5.49 -6.11 -14.77
C PHE A 101 5.96 -5.22 -13.61
N ILE A 102 6.57 -5.76 -12.57
CA ILE A 102 7.13 -4.96 -11.46
C ILE A 102 8.42 -4.26 -11.87
N LYS A 103 9.33 -4.97 -12.55
CA LYS A 103 10.64 -4.41 -12.97
C LYS A 103 10.49 -3.17 -13.87
N PRO A 104 9.65 -3.14 -14.91
CA PRO A 104 9.45 -1.94 -15.73
C PRO A 104 9.05 -0.71 -14.89
N ILE A 105 8.16 -0.86 -13.90
CA ILE A 105 7.73 0.24 -13.03
C ILE A 105 8.90 0.69 -12.13
N LEU A 106 9.65 -0.24 -11.56
CA LEU A 106 10.82 0.11 -10.74
C LEU A 106 11.90 0.83 -11.55
N MET A 107 12.07 0.51 -12.84
CA MET A 107 13.09 1.09 -13.71
C MET A 107 12.61 2.34 -14.46
N ASP A 108 11.34 2.72 -14.35
CA ASP A 108 10.79 3.89 -15.01
C ASP A 108 11.26 5.19 -14.34
N GLU A 109 12.24 5.85 -14.95
CA GLU A 109 12.82 7.10 -14.44
C GLU A 109 11.86 8.31 -14.60
N SER A 110 10.78 8.18 -15.36
CA SER A 110 9.74 9.22 -15.43
C SER A 110 8.93 9.31 -14.12
N LEU A 111 8.84 8.21 -13.37
CA LEU A 111 8.29 8.18 -12.01
C LEU A 111 9.35 8.70 -11.03
N ASN A 112 9.37 9.99 -10.78
CA ASN A 112 10.44 10.65 -10.02
C ASN A 112 10.02 11.03 -8.58
N SER A 113 8.75 10.89 -8.23
CA SER A 113 8.24 11.12 -6.87
C SER A 113 7.83 9.82 -6.17
N LEU A 114 7.87 9.87 -4.85
CA LEU A 114 7.51 8.71 -4.01
C LEU A 114 6.06 8.28 -4.23
N THR A 115 5.14 9.24 -4.30
CA THR A 115 3.71 8.95 -4.53
C THR A 115 3.47 8.35 -5.90
N GLU A 116 4.06 8.89 -6.97
CA GLU A 116 3.88 8.35 -8.34
C GLU A 116 4.34 6.89 -8.42
N LEU A 117 5.53 6.60 -7.91
CA LEU A 117 6.04 5.23 -7.87
C LEU A 117 5.15 4.30 -7.05
N ASN A 118 4.82 4.67 -5.82
CA ASN A 118 4.01 3.85 -4.93
C ASN A 118 2.64 3.54 -5.55
N VAL A 119 1.96 4.56 -6.08
CA VAL A 119 0.63 4.39 -6.68
C VAL A 119 0.70 3.57 -7.96
N SER A 120 1.73 3.73 -8.80
CA SER A 120 1.92 2.89 -9.99
C SER A 120 2.09 1.41 -9.62
N LEU A 121 2.91 1.12 -8.60
CA LEU A 121 3.09 -0.25 -8.08
C LEU A 121 1.78 -0.78 -7.47
N ILE A 122 1.09 0.00 -6.63
CA ILE A 122 -0.17 -0.41 -6.02
C ILE A 122 -1.22 -0.73 -7.09
N LYS A 123 -1.42 0.16 -8.09
CA LYS A 123 -2.38 -0.06 -9.17
C LYS A 123 -2.04 -1.30 -10.01
N SER A 124 -0.78 -1.51 -10.32
CA SER A 124 -0.33 -2.68 -11.09
C SER A 124 -0.56 -3.99 -10.32
N ILE A 125 -0.27 -3.99 -9.01
CA ILE A 125 -0.51 -5.13 -8.13
C ILE A 125 -2.03 -5.38 -7.99
N CYS A 126 -2.84 -4.34 -7.78
CA CYS A 126 -4.31 -4.45 -7.76
C CYS A 126 -4.83 -5.09 -9.05
N ASN A 127 -4.37 -4.61 -10.21
CA ASN A 127 -4.76 -5.17 -11.51
C ASN A 127 -4.39 -6.66 -11.61
N TYR A 128 -3.19 -7.04 -11.19
CA TYR A 128 -2.77 -8.44 -11.18
C TYR A 128 -3.64 -9.31 -10.27
N LEU A 129 -3.98 -8.80 -9.08
CA LEU A 129 -4.82 -9.49 -8.08
C LEU A 129 -6.32 -9.45 -8.39
N GLY A 130 -6.76 -8.76 -9.46
CA GLY A 130 -8.17 -8.59 -9.79
C GLY A 130 -8.93 -7.65 -8.85
N ILE A 131 -8.22 -6.76 -8.17
CA ILE A 131 -8.82 -5.76 -7.29
C ILE A 131 -9.26 -4.57 -8.16
N LEU A 132 -10.56 -4.38 -8.30
CA LEU A 132 -11.17 -3.37 -9.18
C LEU A 132 -11.52 -2.06 -8.46
N THR A 133 -11.27 -1.96 -7.17
CA THR A 133 -11.55 -0.77 -6.35
C THR A 133 -10.91 0.48 -6.95
N PRO A 134 -11.67 1.54 -7.25
CA PRO A 134 -11.14 2.82 -7.72
C PRO A 134 -10.14 3.39 -6.71
N ILE A 135 -8.98 3.83 -7.21
CA ILE A 135 -7.95 4.51 -6.44
C ILE A 135 -7.88 5.95 -6.89
N THR A 136 -8.29 6.87 -6.01
CA THR A 136 -8.33 8.33 -6.21
C THR A 136 -7.31 9.02 -5.30
N TYR A 137 -7.20 10.33 -5.40
CA TYR A 137 -6.27 11.10 -4.57
C TYR A 137 -7.03 12.12 -3.72
N CYS A 138 -6.58 12.35 -2.49
CA CYS A 138 -7.24 13.30 -1.59
C CYS A 138 -7.31 14.73 -2.14
N TRP A 139 -6.37 15.15 -2.97
CA TRP A 139 -6.40 16.47 -3.60
C TRP A 139 -7.41 16.60 -4.74
N ASP A 140 -7.93 15.50 -5.28
CA ASP A 140 -9.02 15.52 -6.29
C ASP A 140 -10.32 16.07 -5.70
N TYR A 141 -10.46 16.02 -4.37
CA TYR A 141 -11.65 16.46 -3.62
C TYR A 141 -11.51 17.88 -3.05
N GLY A 142 -10.34 18.53 -3.20
CA GLY A 142 -10.06 19.80 -2.53
C GLY A 142 -9.99 19.66 -1.01
N LEU A 143 -8.82 19.92 -0.45
CA LEU A 143 -8.53 19.64 0.96
C LEU A 143 -8.84 20.84 1.85
N ILE A 144 -9.35 20.57 3.06
CA ILE A 144 -9.49 21.50 4.17
C ILE A 144 -8.39 21.28 5.21
N GLU A 145 -8.26 22.20 6.17
CA GLU A 145 -7.40 22.04 7.34
C GLU A 145 -8.07 21.14 8.41
N GLY A 146 -7.28 20.67 9.36
CA GLY A 146 -7.73 19.80 10.45
C GLY A 146 -7.24 18.36 10.33
N LYS A 147 -7.41 17.58 11.38
CA LYS A 147 -7.04 16.15 11.43
C LYS A 147 -8.23 15.27 11.08
N THR A 148 -9.20 15.19 11.98
CA THR A 148 -10.44 14.42 11.77
C THR A 148 -11.38 15.14 10.82
N GLU A 149 -11.46 16.47 10.90
CA GLU A 149 -12.29 17.31 10.03
C GLU A 149 -11.98 17.06 8.55
N ARG A 150 -10.70 16.95 8.19
CA ARG A 150 -10.26 16.65 6.81
C ARG A 150 -10.72 15.25 6.35
N LEU A 151 -10.71 14.26 7.24
CA LEU A 151 -11.18 12.91 6.92
C LEU A 151 -12.69 12.90 6.70
N VAL A 152 -13.44 13.59 7.55
CA VAL A 152 -14.90 13.72 7.43
C VAL A 152 -15.25 14.45 6.12
N ASP A 153 -14.60 15.57 5.81
CA ASP A 153 -14.78 16.32 4.57
C ASP A 153 -14.51 15.48 3.30
N LEU A 154 -13.45 14.67 3.32
CA LEU A 154 -13.16 13.74 2.23
C LEU A 154 -14.26 12.69 2.08
N CYS A 155 -14.77 12.16 3.20
CA CYS A 155 -15.88 11.20 3.18
C CYS A 155 -17.17 11.82 2.63
N GLU A 156 -17.49 13.05 3.03
CA GLU A 156 -18.67 13.79 2.50
C GLU A 156 -18.55 14.02 1.00
N LYS A 157 -17.40 14.53 0.54
CA LYS A 157 -17.14 14.81 -0.88
C LYS A 157 -17.10 13.55 -1.75
N SER A 158 -16.58 12.46 -1.22
CA SER A 158 -16.62 11.14 -1.89
C SER A 158 -17.99 10.45 -1.76
N LYS A 159 -18.96 11.04 -1.04
CA LYS A 159 -20.29 10.47 -0.76
C LYS A 159 -20.19 9.11 -0.06
N ALA A 160 -19.28 8.99 0.90
CA ALA A 160 -19.14 7.79 1.71
C ALA A 160 -20.24 7.70 2.76
N ASP A 161 -20.84 6.52 2.90
CA ASP A 161 -21.70 6.17 4.03
C ASP A 161 -20.87 5.64 5.21
N VAL A 162 -19.76 4.99 4.90
CA VAL A 162 -18.87 4.34 5.87
C VAL A 162 -17.42 4.73 5.60
N TYR A 163 -16.74 5.23 6.63
CA TYR A 163 -15.29 5.40 6.63
C TYR A 163 -14.64 4.19 7.28
N VAL A 164 -13.82 3.47 6.50
CA VAL A 164 -13.08 2.31 6.98
C VAL A 164 -11.65 2.72 7.30
N SER A 165 -11.26 2.64 8.57
CA SER A 165 -9.95 3.04 9.05
C SER A 165 -9.16 1.89 9.67
N GLY A 166 -7.84 1.93 9.56
CA GLY A 166 -6.96 0.99 10.25
C GLY A 166 -6.96 1.20 11.77
N PRO A 167 -6.63 0.18 12.57
CA PRO A 167 -6.71 0.23 14.04
C PRO A 167 -5.80 1.29 14.67
N ALA A 168 -4.69 1.64 14.03
CA ALA A 168 -3.76 2.66 14.53
C ALA A 168 -4.36 4.08 14.60
N ALA A 169 -5.49 4.32 13.92
CA ALA A 169 -6.15 5.61 13.94
C ALA A 169 -7.11 5.80 15.14
N LYS A 170 -7.36 4.76 15.92
CA LYS A 170 -8.23 4.81 17.11
C LYS A 170 -7.80 5.87 18.13
N ASP A 171 -6.49 6.12 18.22
CA ASP A 171 -5.92 7.01 19.23
C ASP A 171 -6.09 8.50 18.92
N TYR A 172 -6.48 8.88 17.67
CA TYR A 172 -6.54 10.28 17.25
C TYR A 172 -7.79 10.69 16.48
N ILE A 173 -8.65 9.76 16.09
CA ILE A 173 -9.91 10.08 15.41
C ILE A 173 -10.95 10.51 16.43
N ASP A 174 -11.56 11.67 16.20
CA ASP A 174 -12.75 12.12 16.92
C ASP A 174 -14.01 11.54 16.25
N GLN A 175 -14.58 10.52 16.86
CA GLN A 175 -15.79 9.85 16.35
C GLN A 175 -17.00 10.76 16.30
N ALA A 176 -17.12 11.73 17.22
CA ALA A 176 -18.28 12.61 17.26
C ALA A 176 -18.43 13.46 15.99
N LEU A 177 -17.33 13.75 15.29
CA LEU A 177 -17.38 14.47 14.02
C LEU A 177 -17.99 13.60 12.90
N PHE A 178 -17.69 12.31 12.87
CA PHE A 178 -18.29 11.35 11.94
C PHE A 178 -19.78 11.16 12.22
N ASP A 179 -20.15 11.01 13.50
CA ASP A 179 -21.54 10.86 13.92
C ASP A 179 -22.38 12.08 13.51
N LYS A 180 -21.85 13.29 13.68
CA LYS A 180 -22.50 14.54 13.27
C LYS A 180 -22.76 14.60 11.76
N SER A 181 -21.83 14.09 10.95
CA SER A 181 -21.95 14.00 9.49
C SER A 181 -22.71 12.76 9.03
N LYS A 182 -23.21 11.94 9.94
CA LYS A 182 -23.94 10.67 9.67
C LYS A 182 -23.11 9.67 8.85
N ILE A 183 -21.80 9.68 9.02
CA ILE A 183 -20.87 8.75 8.41
C ILE A 183 -20.50 7.71 9.46
N GLN A 184 -20.74 6.44 9.17
CA GLN A 184 -20.35 5.36 10.06
C GLN A 184 -18.83 5.20 10.07
N LEU A 185 -18.22 5.14 11.26
CA LEU A 185 -16.79 4.79 11.41
C LEU A 185 -16.67 3.28 11.64
N GLU A 186 -15.94 2.61 10.76
CA GLU A 186 -15.67 1.17 10.82
C GLU A 186 -14.16 0.94 10.98
N TRP A 187 -13.78 0.11 11.94
CA TRP A 187 -12.40 -0.28 12.16
C TRP A 187 -12.07 -1.54 11.37
N PHE A 188 -11.15 -1.43 10.42
CA PHE A 188 -10.70 -2.58 9.66
C PHE A 188 -9.89 -3.52 10.55
N GLU A 189 -10.37 -4.73 10.70
CA GLU A 189 -9.69 -5.78 11.46
C GLU A 189 -8.89 -6.66 10.50
N TYR A 190 -7.57 -6.62 10.66
CA TYR A 190 -6.69 -7.54 9.95
C TYR A 190 -6.88 -8.95 10.51
N PRO A 191 -7.30 -9.93 9.69
CA PRO A 191 -7.49 -11.29 10.16
C PRO A 191 -6.16 -11.97 10.50
N ASN A 192 -6.25 -13.11 11.20
CA ASN A 192 -5.14 -14.04 11.25
C ASN A 192 -5.00 -14.69 9.87
N TYR A 193 -4.13 -14.11 9.03
CA TYR A 193 -3.90 -14.61 7.68
C TYR A 193 -3.26 -15.99 7.71
N SER A 194 -3.72 -16.88 6.82
CA SER A 194 -3.09 -18.18 6.61
C SER A 194 -1.66 -18.01 6.11
N GLU A 195 -0.81 -18.96 6.52
CA GLU A 195 0.52 -19.11 5.98
C GLU A 195 0.46 -19.62 4.53
N TYR A 196 1.43 -19.22 3.73
CA TYR A 196 1.63 -19.68 2.36
C TYR A 196 3.07 -20.18 2.20
N PRO A 197 3.36 -20.98 1.18
CA PRO A 197 4.73 -21.42 0.92
C PRO A 197 5.65 -20.19 0.73
N GLN A 198 6.59 -20.00 1.63
CA GLN A 198 7.64 -18.98 1.52
C GLN A 198 9.00 -19.62 1.28
N LEU A 199 9.83 -18.97 0.48
CA LEU A 199 11.24 -19.32 0.47
C LEU A 199 11.89 -18.92 1.82
N TRP A 200 12.92 -19.62 2.22
CA TRP A 200 13.83 -19.31 3.32
C TRP A 200 13.20 -19.36 4.74
N GLY A 201 13.60 -20.33 5.53
CA GLY A 201 13.35 -20.39 6.98
C GLY A 201 11.89 -20.29 7.41
N GLU A 202 11.67 -19.84 8.65
CA GLU A 202 10.33 -19.72 9.25
C GLU A 202 9.46 -18.67 8.57
N PHE A 203 8.13 -18.86 8.61
CA PHE A 203 7.16 -17.98 7.98
C PHE A 203 7.17 -16.56 8.57
N GLN A 204 7.01 -15.55 7.72
CA GLN A 204 6.99 -14.14 8.10
C GLN A 204 5.77 -13.43 7.47
N HIS A 205 4.82 -12.99 8.30
CA HIS A 205 3.64 -12.26 7.83
C HIS A 205 3.96 -10.82 7.37
N SER A 206 4.90 -10.16 8.04
CA SER A 206 5.15 -8.71 7.86
C SER A 206 6.19 -8.41 6.78
N VAL A 207 5.93 -8.93 5.57
CA VAL A 207 6.74 -8.69 4.37
C VAL A 207 5.90 -8.05 3.27
N SER A 208 6.57 -7.49 2.26
CA SER A 208 5.91 -7.00 1.05
C SER A 208 4.99 -8.05 0.42
N ILE A 209 3.90 -7.61 -0.21
CA ILE A 209 3.00 -8.46 -1.00
C ILE A 209 3.75 -9.24 -2.10
N LEU A 210 4.89 -8.71 -2.57
CA LEU A 210 5.69 -9.38 -3.59
C LEU A 210 6.15 -10.77 -3.15
N ASP A 211 6.41 -10.98 -1.85
CA ASP A 211 6.74 -12.30 -1.30
C ASP A 211 5.60 -13.29 -1.55
N LEU A 212 4.37 -12.92 -1.22
CA LEU A 212 3.19 -13.74 -1.50
C LEU A 212 3.02 -13.98 -3.00
N MET A 213 3.11 -12.92 -3.81
CA MET A 213 2.87 -13.03 -5.25
C MET A 213 3.93 -13.89 -5.96
N PHE A 214 5.20 -13.75 -5.62
CA PHE A 214 6.27 -14.58 -6.18
C PHE A 214 6.08 -16.07 -5.86
N ASN A 215 5.54 -16.40 -4.69
CA ASN A 215 5.36 -17.78 -4.26
C ASN A 215 4.01 -18.39 -4.68
N CYS A 216 2.95 -17.58 -4.84
CA CYS A 216 1.58 -18.07 -5.06
C CYS A 216 0.93 -17.56 -6.36
N GLY A 217 1.52 -16.58 -7.06
CA GLY A 217 0.98 -16.06 -8.32
C GLY A 217 -0.47 -15.61 -8.19
N LYS A 218 -1.30 -15.99 -9.15
CA LYS A 218 -2.75 -15.71 -9.14
C LYS A 218 -3.49 -16.29 -7.94
N GLU A 219 -2.96 -17.34 -7.30
CA GLU A 219 -3.55 -17.95 -6.11
C GLU A 219 -3.34 -17.12 -4.83
N SER A 220 -2.65 -15.97 -4.92
CA SER A 220 -2.40 -15.06 -3.78
C SER A 220 -3.68 -14.64 -3.04
N TYR A 221 -4.81 -14.52 -3.76
CA TYR A 221 -6.11 -14.21 -3.15
C TYR A 221 -6.53 -15.19 -2.04
N LYS A 222 -6.14 -16.47 -2.13
CA LYS A 222 -6.45 -17.50 -1.12
C LYS A 222 -5.86 -17.20 0.26
N PHE A 223 -4.85 -16.35 0.31
CA PHE A 223 -4.14 -15.93 1.53
C PHE A 223 -4.48 -14.48 1.94
N MET A 224 -5.54 -13.94 1.34
CA MET A 224 -6.16 -12.66 1.63
C MET A 224 -7.61 -12.94 2.05
N ARG A 225 -8.28 -11.97 2.67
CA ARG A 225 -9.66 -12.17 3.15
C ARG A 225 -10.70 -11.64 2.19
N TYR A 226 -10.42 -10.52 1.55
CA TYR A 226 -11.41 -9.78 0.76
C TYR A 226 -11.08 -9.75 -0.74
N ALA A 227 -9.85 -10.12 -1.13
CA ALA A 227 -9.53 -10.34 -2.54
C ALA A 227 -10.23 -11.60 -3.05
N ASN A 228 -10.81 -11.52 -4.24
CA ASN A 228 -11.51 -12.64 -4.88
C ASN A 228 -10.67 -13.21 -6.03
N ALA A 229 -10.98 -14.47 -6.43
CA ALA A 229 -10.43 -15.02 -7.65
C ALA A 229 -10.73 -14.09 -8.83
N THR A 230 -9.70 -13.72 -9.59
CA THR A 230 -9.90 -13.03 -10.87
C THR A 230 -10.55 -14.04 -11.84
N ILE A 231 -11.78 -13.77 -12.27
CA ILE A 231 -12.50 -14.58 -13.27
C ILE A 231 -11.88 -14.34 -14.65
#